data_55291007a4627816be2938c744815264
#
_entry.id   55291007a4627816be2938c744815264
#
_cell.length_a   1.000
_cell.length_b   1.000
_cell.length_c   1.000
_cell.angle_alpha   90.00
_cell.angle_beta   90.00
_cell.angle_gamma   90.00
#
_symmetry.space_group_name_H-M   'P 1'
#
loop_
_entity.id
_entity.type
_entity.pdbx_description
1 polymer ?
#
loop_
_entity_poly.entity_id
_entity_poly.type
_entity_poly.pdbx_seq_one_letter_code
_entity_poly.pdbx_strand_id
1 'polypeptide(L)'
;MLGQQLVVVGDAHLGACPPEVEEAFLDFLADAHTQGDCLLLNGDVFDFWMGWKRVIQRHQIRAVAALAEVAKRMPTVMTGGNHDRWGGTFWEQELKIRFDPIRVEFDVGDRRVLAIHGDGITERNTWARVMFQLTRQPVAIAIFKRLHPDFAFRIVDRMV
;
A
#
# COMPACT_ATOMS: atom_id res chain seq x y z
N MET A 1 -17.15 11.66 -5.96
CA MET A 1 -17.17 11.86 -4.49
C MET A 1 -16.98 10.52 -3.84
N LEU A 2 -16.02 10.38 -2.92
CA LEU A 2 -15.72 9.11 -2.24
C LEU A 2 -16.64 8.90 -1.02
N GLY A 3 -16.81 9.94 -0.21
CA GLY A 3 -17.62 9.95 0.99
C GLY A 3 -17.76 11.36 1.56
N GLN A 4 -18.23 11.48 2.80
CA GLN A 4 -18.37 12.74 3.55
C GLN A 4 -17.34 12.89 4.66
N GLN A 5 -16.93 11.76 5.27
CA GLN A 5 -15.98 11.71 6.40
C GLN A 5 -14.86 10.72 6.10
N LEU A 6 -13.67 11.28 5.85
CA LEU A 6 -12.48 10.52 5.47
C LEU A 6 -11.73 10.01 6.71
N VAL A 7 -11.48 8.71 6.73
CA VAL A 7 -10.51 8.06 7.62
C VAL A 7 -9.20 7.88 6.86
N VAL A 8 -8.06 8.18 7.49
CA VAL A 8 -6.73 8.08 6.87
C VAL A 8 -5.82 7.26 7.75
N VAL A 9 -5.13 6.29 7.14
CA VAL A 9 -4.07 5.50 7.78
C VAL A 9 -2.97 5.20 6.76
N GLY A 10 -1.75 5.04 7.21
CA GLY A 10 -0.58 4.66 6.40
C GLY A 10 0.58 4.25 7.29
N ASP A 11 1.73 3.94 6.68
CA ASP A 11 2.99 3.63 7.38
C ASP A 11 2.88 2.48 8.42
N ALA A 12 2.06 1.47 8.13
CA ALA A 12 1.86 0.34 9.05
C ALA A 12 3.00 -0.71 8.95
N HIS A 13 3.68 -0.76 7.80
CA HIS A 13 4.79 -1.68 7.53
C HIS A 13 4.49 -3.13 7.95
N LEU A 14 3.30 -3.62 7.58
CA LEU A 14 2.87 -4.99 7.90
C LEU A 14 3.85 -6.01 7.31
N GLY A 15 4.29 -6.92 8.15
CA GLY A 15 5.31 -7.92 7.81
C GLY A 15 6.68 -7.63 8.42
N ALA A 16 7.00 -6.38 8.80
CA ALA A 16 8.17 -5.99 9.58
C ALA A 16 7.82 -5.33 10.92
N CYS A 17 6.58 -4.89 11.09
CA CYS A 17 6.12 -4.31 12.36
C CYS A 17 5.98 -5.37 13.46
N PRO A 18 6.03 -4.97 14.76
CA PRO A 18 5.72 -5.86 15.86
C PRO A 18 4.31 -6.45 15.74
N PRO A 19 4.09 -7.71 16.24
CA PRO A 19 2.78 -8.37 16.15
C PRO A 19 1.62 -7.56 16.73
N GLU A 20 1.85 -6.82 17.81
CA GLU A 20 0.87 -5.96 18.45
C GLU A 20 0.44 -4.78 17.56
N VAL A 21 1.32 -4.29 16.69
CA VAL A 21 1.01 -3.24 15.71
C VAL A 21 0.15 -3.82 14.58
N GLU A 22 0.48 -5.05 14.11
CA GLU A 22 -0.35 -5.76 13.14
C GLU A 22 -1.75 -5.99 13.68
N GLU A 23 -1.90 -6.51 14.91
CA GLU A 23 -3.22 -6.74 15.51
C GLU A 23 -4.01 -5.43 15.66
N ALA A 24 -3.37 -4.36 16.15
CA ALA A 24 -4.02 -3.05 16.27
C ALA A 24 -4.48 -2.49 14.91
N PHE A 25 -3.70 -2.72 13.84
CA PHE A 25 -4.08 -2.33 12.49
C PHE A 25 -5.26 -3.15 11.96
N LEU A 26 -5.29 -4.46 12.23
CA LEU A 26 -6.41 -5.32 11.84
C LEU A 26 -7.70 -4.94 12.58
N ASP A 27 -7.62 -4.66 13.88
CA ASP A 27 -8.74 -4.17 14.68
C ASP A 27 -9.23 -2.81 14.17
N PHE A 28 -8.30 -1.89 13.86
CA PHE A 28 -8.66 -0.61 13.24
C PHE A 28 -9.42 -0.81 11.93
N LEU A 29 -8.97 -1.70 11.04
CA LEU A 29 -9.68 -1.95 9.77
C LEU A 29 -11.09 -2.54 9.99
N ALA A 30 -11.26 -3.39 11.00
CA ALA A 30 -12.56 -3.97 11.34
C ALA A 30 -13.58 -2.88 11.73
N ASP A 31 -13.12 -1.83 12.43
CA ASP A 31 -13.94 -0.76 12.99
C ASP A 31 -13.86 0.58 12.22
N ALA A 32 -13.04 0.67 11.16
CA ALA A 32 -12.84 1.91 10.40
C ALA A 32 -14.16 2.54 9.91
N HIS A 33 -15.15 1.70 9.53
CA HIS A 33 -16.47 2.13 9.07
C HIS A 33 -17.32 2.83 10.15
N THR A 34 -16.94 2.72 11.43
CA THR A 34 -17.58 3.45 12.55
C THR A 34 -17.00 4.86 12.72
N GLN A 35 -15.80 5.10 12.17
CA GLN A 35 -15.06 6.35 12.29
C GLN A 35 -15.26 7.28 11.09
N GLY A 36 -15.73 6.75 9.96
CA GLY A 36 -16.01 7.51 8.75
C GLY A 36 -16.68 6.66 7.69
N ASP A 37 -16.95 7.25 6.54
CA ASP A 37 -17.65 6.61 5.43
C ASP A 37 -16.79 6.37 4.19
N CYS A 38 -15.50 6.75 4.23
CA CYS A 38 -14.51 6.41 3.22
C CYS A 38 -13.10 6.33 3.83
N LEU A 39 -12.25 5.49 3.25
CA LEU A 39 -10.91 5.18 3.76
C LEU A 39 -9.82 5.53 2.74
N LEU A 40 -8.78 6.19 3.20
CA LEU A 40 -7.51 6.36 2.49
C LEU A 40 -6.41 5.55 3.18
N LEU A 41 -5.80 4.66 2.43
CA LEU A 41 -4.55 3.99 2.75
C LEU A 41 -3.40 4.78 2.12
N ASN A 42 -2.66 5.55 2.93
CA ASN A 42 -1.70 6.53 2.41
C ASN A 42 -0.27 5.96 2.27
N GLY A 43 -0.14 4.78 1.67
CA GLY A 43 1.13 4.14 1.36
C GLY A 43 1.80 3.45 2.55
N ASP A 44 2.79 2.61 2.25
CA ASP A 44 3.57 1.82 3.20
C ASP A 44 2.69 1.05 4.21
N VAL A 45 1.57 0.53 3.72
CA VAL A 45 0.71 -0.39 4.48
C VAL A 45 1.46 -1.70 4.71
N PHE A 46 2.22 -2.14 3.72
CA PHE A 46 3.07 -3.33 3.79
C PHE A 46 4.55 -2.94 3.75
N ASP A 47 5.37 -3.65 4.51
CA ASP A 47 6.82 -3.47 4.48
C ASP A 47 7.43 -3.82 3.12
N PHE A 48 6.84 -4.80 2.44
CA PHE A 48 7.11 -5.06 1.04
C PHE A 48 5.90 -5.70 0.37
N TRP A 49 5.45 -5.11 -0.74
CA TRP A 49 4.40 -5.68 -1.57
C TRP A 49 4.75 -5.67 -3.05
N MET A 50 4.73 -6.85 -3.66
CA MET A 50 4.88 -7.02 -5.11
C MET A 50 3.67 -7.75 -5.68
N GLY A 51 2.99 -7.13 -6.63
CA GLY A 51 1.82 -7.71 -7.31
C GLY A 51 2.24 -8.79 -8.33
N TRP A 52 2.61 -9.98 -7.85
CA TRP A 52 2.76 -11.15 -8.70
C TRP A 52 1.41 -11.64 -9.19
N LYS A 53 1.35 -12.19 -10.42
CA LYS A 53 0.08 -12.62 -11.02
C LYS A 53 -0.61 -13.79 -10.31
N ARG A 54 0.15 -14.66 -9.62
CA ARG A 54 -0.35 -15.93 -9.09
C ARG A 54 0.07 -16.21 -7.66
N VAL A 55 0.69 -15.25 -6.99
CA VAL A 55 1.24 -15.44 -5.65
C VAL A 55 0.86 -14.29 -4.76
N ILE A 56 0.26 -14.61 -3.63
CA ILE A 56 0.08 -13.69 -2.50
C ILE A 56 1.10 -14.11 -1.43
N GLN A 57 1.72 -13.13 -0.81
CA GLN A 57 2.71 -13.32 0.25
C GLN A 57 2.01 -13.96 1.47
N ARG A 58 2.48 -15.13 1.88
CA ARG A 58 1.82 -15.93 2.90
C ARG A 58 1.62 -15.19 4.23
N HIS A 59 2.63 -14.45 4.68
CA HIS A 59 2.58 -13.69 5.93
C HIS A 59 1.66 -12.48 5.88
N GLN A 60 1.24 -12.03 4.68
CA GLN A 60 0.34 -10.89 4.48
C GLN A 60 -1.14 -11.30 4.34
N ILE A 61 -1.45 -12.58 4.40
CA ILE A 61 -2.80 -13.09 4.06
C ILE A 61 -3.88 -12.51 4.99
N ARG A 62 -3.57 -12.31 6.27
CA ARG A 62 -4.51 -11.72 7.24
C ARG A 62 -4.83 -10.27 6.91
N ALA A 63 -3.81 -9.48 6.62
CA ALA A 63 -3.95 -8.08 6.24
C ALA A 63 -4.72 -7.92 4.91
N VAL A 64 -4.41 -8.74 3.90
CA VAL A 64 -5.14 -8.76 2.63
C VAL A 64 -6.62 -9.10 2.84
N ALA A 65 -6.92 -10.09 3.68
CA ALA A 65 -8.31 -10.45 4.01
C ALA A 65 -9.05 -9.30 4.72
N ALA A 66 -8.40 -8.63 5.69
CA ALA A 66 -8.98 -7.49 6.38
C ALA A 66 -9.22 -6.30 5.43
N LEU A 67 -8.28 -6.03 4.51
CA LEU A 67 -8.45 -5.01 3.47
C LEU A 67 -9.61 -5.34 2.51
N ALA A 68 -9.78 -6.61 2.16
CA ALA A 68 -10.92 -7.05 1.35
C ALA A 68 -12.25 -6.83 2.08
N GLU A 69 -12.31 -7.07 3.39
CA GLU A 69 -13.53 -6.88 4.18
C GLU A 69 -13.86 -5.40 4.39
N VAL A 70 -12.88 -4.53 4.68
CA VAL A 70 -13.17 -3.09 4.81
C VAL A 70 -13.61 -2.48 3.49
N ALA A 71 -13.00 -2.89 2.36
CA ALA A 71 -13.37 -2.39 1.04
C ALA A 71 -14.80 -2.79 0.59
N LYS A 72 -15.39 -3.85 1.18
CA LYS A 72 -16.81 -4.19 1.00
C LYS A 72 -17.74 -3.28 1.79
N ARG A 73 -17.27 -2.72 2.90
CA ARG A 73 -18.08 -1.92 3.83
C ARG A 73 -18.04 -0.42 3.51
N MET A 74 -16.91 0.06 3.01
CA MET A 74 -16.73 1.47 2.70
C MET A 74 -15.82 1.69 1.49
N PRO A 75 -16.06 2.73 0.68
CA PRO A 75 -15.18 3.12 -0.41
C PRO A 75 -13.75 3.33 0.08
N THR A 76 -12.82 2.61 -0.52
CA THR A 76 -11.41 2.64 -0.13
C THR A 76 -10.54 3.03 -1.31
N VAL A 77 -9.60 3.93 -1.07
CA VAL A 77 -8.55 4.32 -2.01
C VAL A 77 -7.19 4.13 -1.38
N MET A 78 -6.17 3.85 -2.21
CA MET A 78 -4.81 3.64 -1.74
C MET A 78 -3.81 4.35 -2.65
N THR A 79 -2.86 5.05 -2.08
CA THR A 79 -1.64 5.47 -2.78
C THR A 79 -0.51 4.52 -2.44
N GLY A 80 0.41 4.28 -3.38
CA GLY A 80 1.61 3.50 -3.08
C GLY A 80 2.64 4.31 -2.31
N GLY A 81 3.28 3.68 -1.32
CA GLY A 81 4.49 4.17 -0.70
C GLY A 81 5.75 3.59 -1.37
N ASN A 82 6.91 3.74 -0.76
CA ASN A 82 8.15 3.17 -1.32
C ASN A 82 8.26 1.65 -1.11
N HIS A 83 7.47 1.08 -0.23
CA HIS A 83 7.46 -0.34 0.08
C HIS A 83 6.38 -1.15 -0.65
N ASP A 84 5.27 -0.54 -1.07
CA ASP A 84 4.11 -1.26 -1.59
C ASP A 84 3.54 -0.74 -2.94
N ARG A 85 4.23 0.19 -3.59
CA ARG A 85 3.80 0.77 -4.89
C ARG A 85 3.71 -0.24 -6.04
N TRP A 86 4.30 -1.41 -5.93
CA TRP A 86 4.39 -2.40 -7.01
C TRP A 86 3.20 -3.37 -7.04
N GLY A 87 2.11 -3.03 -6.37
CA GLY A 87 0.88 -3.83 -6.34
C GLY A 87 0.23 -4.07 -7.70
N GLY A 88 0.46 -3.14 -8.66
CA GLY A 88 -0.12 -3.22 -9.99
C GLY A 88 -1.64 -3.17 -9.94
N THR A 89 -2.30 -4.08 -10.65
CA THR A 89 -3.76 -4.14 -10.72
C THR A 89 -4.40 -4.97 -9.58
N PHE A 90 -3.61 -5.53 -8.67
CA PHE A 90 -4.12 -6.41 -7.61
C PHE A 90 -5.18 -5.72 -6.75
N TRP A 91 -4.89 -4.51 -6.29
CA TRP A 91 -5.78 -3.76 -5.40
C TRP A 91 -7.16 -3.49 -6.01
N GLU A 92 -7.19 -3.11 -7.30
CA GLU A 92 -8.44 -2.81 -8.00
C GLU A 92 -9.18 -4.07 -8.45
N GLN A 93 -8.47 -5.05 -9.00
CA GLN A 93 -9.08 -6.24 -9.57
C GLN A 93 -9.62 -7.18 -8.50
N GLU A 94 -8.82 -7.44 -7.45
CA GLU A 94 -9.16 -8.42 -6.43
C GLU A 94 -9.91 -7.81 -5.25
N LEU A 95 -9.49 -6.63 -4.78
CA LEU A 95 -10.03 -6.03 -3.56
C LEU A 95 -11.00 -4.86 -3.80
N LYS A 96 -11.13 -4.37 -5.04
CA LYS A 96 -11.94 -3.19 -5.39
C LYS A 96 -11.46 -1.90 -4.71
N ILE A 97 -10.20 -1.85 -4.32
CA ILE A 97 -9.54 -0.68 -3.77
C ILE A 97 -8.94 0.10 -4.94
N ARG A 98 -9.38 1.34 -5.15
CA ARG A 98 -8.79 2.21 -6.17
C ARG A 98 -7.35 2.53 -5.79
N PHE A 99 -6.41 2.27 -6.69
CA PHE A 99 -4.98 2.38 -6.42
C PHE A 99 -4.24 3.22 -7.46
N ASP A 100 -3.35 4.08 -6.98
CA ASP A 100 -2.32 4.72 -7.82
C ASP A 100 -0.96 4.65 -7.10
N PRO A 101 0.12 4.24 -7.77
CA PRO A 101 1.43 4.07 -7.15
C PRO A 101 2.13 5.37 -6.74
N ILE A 102 1.57 6.52 -7.08
CA ILE A 102 2.19 7.84 -6.86
C ILE A 102 1.27 8.76 -6.07
N ARG A 103 0.00 8.89 -6.53
CA ARG A 103 -0.96 9.84 -5.95
C ARG A 103 -2.39 9.44 -6.28
N VAL A 104 -3.32 9.75 -5.40
CA VAL A 104 -4.75 9.66 -5.69
C VAL A 104 -5.43 11.01 -5.49
N GLU A 105 -6.37 11.32 -6.37
CA GLU A 105 -7.21 12.51 -6.27
C GLU A 105 -8.68 12.07 -6.20
N PHE A 106 -9.43 12.62 -5.25
CA PHE A 106 -10.84 12.30 -5.05
C PHE A 106 -11.53 13.42 -4.26
N ASP A 107 -12.86 13.42 -4.27
CA ASP A 107 -13.65 14.38 -3.53
C ASP A 107 -14.25 13.73 -2.28
N VAL A 108 -14.22 14.47 -1.14
CA VAL A 108 -14.83 14.12 0.14
C VAL A 108 -15.71 15.30 0.56
N GLY A 109 -17.02 15.08 0.60
CA GLY A 109 -17.95 16.19 0.79
C GLY A 109 -17.77 17.24 -0.30
N ASP A 110 -17.55 18.48 0.12
CA ASP A 110 -17.30 19.65 -0.74
C ASP A 110 -15.80 19.90 -1.01
N ARG A 111 -14.91 19.03 -0.54
CA ARG A 111 -13.47 19.20 -0.62
C ARG A 111 -12.83 18.25 -1.61
N ARG A 112 -11.92 18.79 -2.41
CA ARG A 112 -11.01 17.97 -3.23
C ARG A 112 -9.78 17.58 -2.42
N VAL A 113 -9.47 16.29 -2.41
CA VAL A 113 -8.33 15.69 -1.71
C VAL A 113 -7.31 15.23 -2.73
N LEU A 114 -6.05 15.60 -2.51
CA LEU A 114 -4.87 15.03 -3.16
C LEU A 114 -4.07 14.30 -2.08
N ALA A 115 -3.90 13.00 -2.22
CA ALA A 115 -3.08 12.21 -1.33
C ALA A 115 -1.81 11.74 -2.05
N ILE A 116 -0.68 11.92 -1.39
CA ILE A 116 0.66 11.52 -1.82
C ILE A 116 1.34 10.95 -0.57
N HIS A 117 2.01 9.81 -0.70
CA HIS A 117 2.77 9.25 0.42
C HIS A 117 3.94 10.16 0.83
N GLY A 118 4.64 10.75 -0.14
CA GLY A 118 5.66 11.76 0.13
C GLY A 118 7.10 11.28 0.09
N ASP A 119 7.33 9.99 -0.13
CA ASP A 119 8.65 9.40 -0.27
C ASP A 119 9.46 10.06 -1.40
N GLY A 120 10.74 10.34 -1.12
CA GLY A 120 11.68 10.95 -2.06
C GLY A 120 11.49 12.45 -2.33
N ILE A 121 10.49 13.11 -1.73
CA ILE A 121 10.29 14.57 -1.91
C ILE A 121 11.40 15.36 -1.20
N THR A 122 11.79 14.95 -0.01
CA THR A 122 12.81 15.62 0.81
C THR A 122 14.13 14.84 0.92
N GLU A 123 14.27 13.74 0.19
CA GLU A 123 15.44 12.87 0.27
C GLU A 123 16.72 13.60 -0.19
N ARG A 124 17.67 13.77 0.71
CA ARG A 124 18.95 14.43 0.46
C ARG A 124 20.08 13.47 0.09
N ASN A 125 19.92 12.18 0.42
CA ASN A 125 20.92 11.17 0.12
C ASN A 125 20.88 10.83 -1.38
N THR A 126 21.96 11.08 -2.09
CA THR A 126 22.07 10.84 -3.54
C THR A 126 21.87 9.36 -3.89
N TRP A 127 22.39 8.43 -3.08
CA TRP A 127 22.22 7.00 -3.30
C TRP A 127 20.77 6.56 -3.11
N ALA A 128 20.12 7.00 -2.05
CA ALA A 128 18.70 6.74 -1.83
C ALA A 128 17.85 7.28 -2.99
N ARG A 129 18.16 8.47 -3.50
CA ARG A 129 17.49 9.04 -4.69
C ARG A 129 17.69 8.17 -5.95
N VAL A 130 18.90 7.66 -6.19
CA VAL A 130 19.17 6.78 -7.33
C VAL A 130 18.38 5.47 -7.18
N MET A 131 18.43 4.83 -6.02
CA MET A 131 17.65 3.62 -5.73
C MET A 131 16.16 3.86 -5.89
N PHE A 132 15.66 4.96 -5.38
CA PHE A 132 14.28 5.38 -5.52
C PHE A 132 13.84 5.54 -7.00
N GLN A 133 14.70 6.10 -7.84
CA GLN A 133 14.43 6.21 -9.27
C GLN A 133 14.48 4.85 -9.98
N LEU A 134 15.46 3.99 -9.63
CA LEU A 134 15.58 2.65 -10.21
C LEU A 134 14.38 1.77 -9.92
N THR A 135 13.90 1.77 -8.67
CA THR A 135 12.75 0.97 -8.26
C THR A 135 11.41 1.42 -8.88
N ARG A 136 11.38 2.60 -9.48
CA ARG A 136 10.23 3.13 -10.24
C ARG A 136 10.27 2.79 -11.72
N GLN A 137 11.42 2.30 -12.25
CA GLN A 137 11.53 2.01 -13.67
C GLN A 137 10.71 0.76 -14.04
N PRO A 138 9.82 0.84 -15.05
CA PRO A 138 8.98 -0.29 -15.47
C PRO A 138 9.79 -1.54 -15.82
N VAL A 139 10.98 -1.35 -16.39
CA VAL A 139 11.88 -2.46 -16.77
C VAL A 139 12.43 -3.16 -15.51
N ALA A 140 12.88 -2.40 -14.51
CA ALA A 140 13.36 -2.96 -13.24
C ALA A 140 12.25 -3.73 -12.51
N ILE A 141 11.05 -3.16 -12.46
CA ILE A 141 9.86 -3.83 -11.90
C ILE A 141 9.54 -5.11 -12.66
N ALA A 142 9.57 -5.09 -14.00
CA ALA A 142 9.28 -6.26 -14.82
C ALA A 142 10.31 -7.38 -14.63
N ILE A 143 11.59 -7.04 -14.49
CA ILE A 143 12.65 -8.01 -14.19
C ILE A 143 12.44 -8.59 -12.80
N PHE A 144 12.21 -7.76 -11.79
CA PHE A 144 12.00 -8.19 -10.42
C PHE A 144 10.78 -9.12 -10.27
N LYS A 145 9.69 -8.82 -10.96
CA LYS A 145 8.47 -9.67 -11.01
C LYS A 145 8.69 -11.05 -11.63
N ARG A 146 9.78 -11.27 -12.39
CA ARG A 146 10.14 -12.58 -12.96
C ARG A 146 10.98 -13.43 -12.01
N LEU A 147 11.53 -12.86 -10.96
CA LEU A 147 12.25 -13.61 -9.94
C LEU A 147 11.28 -14.50 -9.17
N HIS A 148 11.80 -15.65 -8.71
CA HIS A 148 11.04 -16.45 -7.75
C HIS A 148 10.76 -15.61 -6.50
N PRO A 149 9.54 -15.60 -5.95
CA PRO A 149 9.19 -14.76 -4.80
C PRO A 149 10.15 -14.91 -3.62
N ASP A 150 10.51 -16.12 -3.22
CA ASP A 150 11.45 -16.37 -2.12
C ASP A 150 12.84 -15.79 -2.37
N PHE A 151 13.27 -15.73 -3.64
CA PHE A 151 14.54 -15.11 -4.01
C PHE A 151 14.43 -13.58 -3.98
N ALA A 152 13.31 -13.03 -4.44
CA ALA A 152 13.02 -11.61 -4.38
C ALA A 152 13.03 -11.12 -2.92
N PHE A 153 12.39 -11.85 -2.00
CA PHE A 153 12.41 -11.52 -0.57
C PHE A 153 13.84 -11.51 0.01
N ARG A 154 14.68 -12.50 -0.32
CA ARG A 154 16.08 -12.50 0.14
C ARG A 154 16.89 -11.29 -0.33
N ILE A 155 16.52 -10.69 -1.46
CA ILE A 155 17.14 -9.44 -1.93
C ILE A 155 16.64 -8.27 -1.07
N VAL A 156 15.34 -8.17 -0.86
CA VAL A 156 14.71 -7.10 -0.07
C VAL A 156 15.23 -7.12 1.37
N ASP A 157 15.22 -8.29 2.03
CA ASP A 157 15.71 -8.49 3.41
C ASP A 157 17.18 -8.05 3.64
N ARG A 158 17.95 -7.92 2.57
CA ARG A 158 19.35 -7.44 2.63
C ARG A 158 19.50 -5.95 2.35
N MET A 159 18.45 -5.31 1.89
CA MET A 159 18.46 -3.88 1.53
C MET A 159 17.87 -3.00 2.65
N VAL A 160 17.16 -3.62 3.57
CA VAL A 160 16.63 -3.01 4.79
C VAL A 160 17.59 -3.33 5.94
#